data_f40e5bda49286dccf5e537908b55b040
#
_entry.id   f40e5bda49286dccf5e537908b55b040
#
_cell.length_a   1.000
_cell.length_b   1.000
_cell.length_c   1.000
_cell.angle_alpha   90.00
_cell.angle_beta   90.00
_cell.angle_gamma   90.00
#
_symmetry.space_group_name_H-M   'P 1'
#
loop_
_entity.id
_entity.type
_entity.pdbx_description
1 polymer ?
#
loop_
_entity_poly.entity_id
_entity_poly.type
_entity_poly.pdbx_seq_one_letter_code
_entity_poly.pdbx_strand_id
1 'polypeptide(L)' 'MKYTLRQLEVFLATARAQTLSHAAQQLAMSQSAASDALGSFEQQFDV' A
#
# COMPACT_ATOMS: atom_id res chain seq x y z
N MET A 1 7.34 -2.94 15.30
CA MET A 1 7.20 -3.24 13.86
C MET A 1 7.81 -2.11 13.04
N LYS A 2 8.40 -2.46 11.92
CA LYS A 2 9.07 -1.46 11.08
C LYS A 2 8.13 -0.81 10.08
N TYR A 3 6.87 -1.21 10.06
CA TYR A 3 5.87 -0.64 9.16
C TYR A 3 4.58 -0.42 9.93
N THR A 4 3.70 0.40 9.36
CA THR A 4 2.43 0.69 10.00
C THR A 4 1.34 -0.26 9.50
N LEU A 5 0.26 -0.34 10.27
CA LEU A 5 -0.89 -1.13 9.86
C LEU A 5 -1.45 -0.63 8.51
N ARG A 6 -1.44 0.69 8.31
CA ARG A 6 -1.91 1.27 7.04
C ARG A 6 -1.08 0.79 5.87
N GLN A 7 0.25 0.73 6.04
CA GLN A 7 1.13 0.24 4.98
C GLN A 7 0.81 -1.20 4.63
N LEU A 8 0.57 -2.02 5.64
CA LEU A 8 0.20 -3.41 5.42
C LEU A 8 -1.15 -3.51 4.70
N GLU A 9 -2.12 -2.68 5.08
CA GLU A 9 -3.42 -2.66 4.43
C GLU A 9 -3.30 -2.33 2.94
N VAL A 10 -2.47 -1.33 2.61
CA VAL A 10 -2.26 -0.96 1.21
C VAL A 10 -1.63 -2.11 0.43
N PHE A 11 -0.64 -2.76 1.02
CA PHE A 11 0.02 -3.89 0.37
C PHE A 11 -0.99 -5.00 0.06
N LEU A 12 -1.80 -5.38 1.05
CA LEU A 12 -2.77 -6.44 0.88
C LEU A 12 -3.86 -6.05 -0.11
N ALA A 13 -4.33 -4.81 -0.06
CA ALA A 13 -5.35 -4.34 -0.98
C ALA A 13 -4.83 -4.34 -2.41
N THR A 14 -3.56 -3.92 -2.60
CA THR A 14 -2.96 -3.92 -3.93
C THR A 14 -2.86 -5.35 -4.48
N ALA A 15 -2.48 -6.28 -3.64
CA ALA A 15 -2.36 -7.67 -4.05
C ALA A 15 -3.71 -8.25 -4.48
N ARG A 16 -4.78 -7.88 -3.77
CA ARG A 16 -6.12 -8.37 -4.07
C ARG A 16 -6.72 -7.69 -5.29
N ALA A 17 -6.51 -6.38 -5.40
CA ALA A 17 -7.11 -5.59 -6.47
C ALA A 17 -6.34 -5.68 -7.78
N GLN A 18 -5.09 -6.11 -7.73
CA GLN A 18 -4.20 -6.25 -8.87
C GLN A 18 -3.77 -4.92 -9.49
N THR A 19 -4.31 -3.80 -9.03
CA THR A 19 -3.85 -2.48 -9.44
C THR A 19 -3.80 -1.57 -8.23
N LEU A 20 -2.83 -0.67 -8.24
CA LEU A 20 -2.68 0.29 -7.15
C LEU A 20 -3.84 1.28 -7.10
N SER A 21 -4.29 1.70 -8.28
CA SER A 21 -5.41 2.63 -8.38
C SER A 21 -6.67 2.08 -7.73
N HIS A 22 -6.98 0.82 -8.02
CA HIS A 22 -8.17 0.19 -7.46
C HIS A 22 -8.02 -0.01 -5.95
N ALA A 23 -6.82 -0.39 -5.50
CA ALA A 23 -6.57 -0.55 -4.07
C ALA A 23 -6.76 0.76 -3.32
N ALA A 24 -6.27 1.87 -3.91
CA ALA A 24 -6.43 3.18 -3.30
C ALA A 24 -7.90 3.56 -3.17
N GLN A 25 -8.71 3.24 -4.18
CA GLN A 25 -10.14 3.49 -4.12
C GLN A 25 -10.80 2.72 -2.99
N GLN A 26 -10.43 1.47 -2.82
CA GLN A 26 -11.01 0.63 -1.77
C GLN A 26 -10.69 1.15 -0.38
N LEU A 27 -9.52 1.77 -0.22
CA LEU A 27 -9.10 2.30 1.06
C LEU A 27 -9.41 3.79 1.22
N ALA A 28 -10.11 4.38 0.24
CA ALA A 28 -10.46 5.80 0.25
C ALA A 28 -9.21 6.69 0.37
N MET A 29 -8.16 6.31 -0.36
CA MET A 29 -6.89 7.04 -0.39
C MET A 29 -6.65 7.57 -1.80
N SER A 30 -5.80 8.60 -1.91
CA SER A 30 -5.30 9.00 -3.21
C SER A 30 -4.29 7.96 -3.70
N GLN A 31 -4.14 7.87 -5.02
CA GLN A 31 -3.16 6.93 -5.59
C GLN A 31 -1.74 7.28 -5.15
N SER A 32 -1.42 8.58 -5.03
CA SER A 32 -0.11 9.02 -4.55
C SER A 32 0.16 8.53 -3.14
N ALA A 33 -0.84 8.68 -2.26
CA ALA A 33 -0.69 8.24 -0.87
C ALA A 33 -0.50 6.73 -0.79
N ALA A 34 -1.25 5.99 -1.58
CA ALA A 34 -1.14 4.54 -1.62
C ALA A 34 0.23 4.11 -2.14
N SER A 35 0.71 4.79 -3.17
CA SER A 35 2.02 4.49 -3.74
C SER A 35 3.14 4.74 -2.72
N ASP A 36 3.04 5.86 -2.00
CA ASP A 36 4.02 6.19 -0.97
C ASP A 36 4.02 5.15 0.14
N ALA A 37 2.84 4.76 0.59
CA ALA A 37 2.73 3.76 1.65
C ALA A 37 3.30 2.42 1.20
N LEU A 38 3.03 2.03 -0.03
CA LEU A 38 3.52 0.76 -0.58
C LEU A 38 5.03 0.79 -0.73
N GLY A 39 5.58 1.90 -1.24
CA GLY A 39 7.02 2.03 -1.40
C GLY A 39 7.74 1.98 -0.06
N SER A 40 7.18 2.65 0.94
CA SER A 40 7.74 2.64 2.28
C SER A 40 7.70 1.23 2.88
N PHE A 41 6.61 0.52 2.66
CA PHE A 41 6.46 -0.86 3.13
C PHE A 41 7.51 -1.77 2.50
N GLU A 42 7.70 -1.65 1.20
CA GLU A 42 8.66 -2.47 0.47
C GLU A 42 10.08 -2.23 0.94
N GLN A 43 10.41 -0.98 1.26
CA GLN A 43 11.74 -0.65 1.76
C GLN A 43 12.05 -1.35 3.08
N GLN A 44 11.05 -1.59 3.89
CA GLN A 44 11.24 -2.28 5.18
C GLN A 44 11.73 -3.71 4.97
N PHE A 45 11.44 -4.29 3.84
CA PHE A 45 11.81 -5.67 3.53
C PHE A 45 12.96 -5.77 2.56
N ASP A 46 13.52 -4.65 2.16
CA ASP A 46 14.68 -4.62 1.27
C ASP A 46 14.45 -5.39 -0.03
N VAL A 47 13.30 -5.17 -0.62
CA VAL A 47 12.94 -5.81 -1.90
C VAL A 47 12.82 -4.80 -3.00
#